data_4c3d4490caa21f89b1a60f5267366de6
#
_entry.id   4c3d4490caa21f89b1a60f5267366de6
#
_cell.length_a   1.000
_cell.length_b   1.000
_cell.length_c   1.000
_cell.angle_alpha   90.00
_cell.angle_beta   90.00
_cell.angle_gamma   90.00
#
_symmetry.space_group_name_H-M   'P 1'
#
loop_
_entity.id
_entity.type
_entity.pdbx_description
1 polymer ?
#
loop_
_entity_poly.entity_id
_entity_poly.type
_entity_poly.pdbx_seq_one_letter_code
_entity_poly.pdbx_strand_id
1 'polypeptide(L)'
;MVNEPEMIKNVEPSKIKSSEKVYFFDSLRVLAMLCIIIYHAVASYSTVVPFWGGPRDVTDVSADIVRFLFDVFMMPIFFFIAGYFGLKSLHRHGNRKFLKSKFKRLMSYWIFIVLIILPFLVWQLNEYSANFDNYWQYWVIYMFSFGIIRIGHQSSSKVPGPIYSWHFWYISLLFYFFVVFCLVYMVKEKLFKSSSNPGISEQQSSKSIAKVLLLFGFLSSIAYFVMLLIIADIYWVNINYIAQFQPTDLIIYIFYFGLGIYASSRNWFTSGESPGRIELWGALSVVLSIAFLIVGENIFTNPNSPELNPGILITFAFIRSFLCLSIVFLLISITIKFLNKPNPIIKDLSKQSYNIYLIHIFVVVAFQGALISWSEGPVLVKILIVVISSLFISFLISKYVGEKFPKPIVIIMFVMFFILPILAQFFPILNEF
;
A
#
# COMPACT_ATOMS: atom_id res chain seq x y z
N MET A 1 12.71 51.31 59.90
CA MET A 1 11.84 51.18 58.72
C MET A 1 12.49 50.10 57.85
N VAL A 2 11.90 48.93 57.88
CA VAL A 2 12.39 47.73 57.17
C VAL A 2 11.56 47.59 55.94
N ASN A 3 12.19 47.61 54.76
CA ASN A 3 11.54 47.37 53.47
C ASN A 3 11.21 45.90 53.30
N GLU A 4 9.97 45.59 53.03
CA GLU A 4 9.48 44.28 52.63
C GLU A 4 10.00 43.91 51.22
N PRO A 5 10.35 42.63 50.95
CA PRO A 5 10.69 42.18 49.63
C PRO A 5 9.43 41.92 48.77
N GLU A 6 9.48 42.42 47.53
CA GLU A 6 8.45 42.21 46.50
C GLU A 6 8.13 40.71 46.28
N MET A 7 6.85 40.38 46.31
CA MET A 7 6.30 39.06 45.98
C MET A 7 6.60 38.71 44.53
N ILE A 8 7.39 37.65 44.34
CA ILE A 8 7.54 36.98 43.04
C ILE A 8 6.18 36.43 42.64
N LYS A 9 5.52 37.03 41.67
CA LYS A 9 4.32 36.48 41.04
C LYS A 9 4.67 35.11 40.44
N ASN A 10 4.03 34.08 40.97
CA ASN A 10 4.00 32.76 40.41
C ASN A 10 3.49 32.85 38.96
N VAL A 11 4.39 32.69 37.99
CA VAL A 11 4.04 32.42 36.61
C VAL A 11 3.54 30.96 36.58
N GLU A 12 2.22 30.81 36.44
CA GLU A 12 1.65 29.50 36.18
C GLU A 12 2.37 28.84 34.98
N PRO A 13 2.81 27.57 35.08
CA PRO A 13 3.38 26.89 33.94
C PRO A 13 2.30 26.81 32.87
N SER A 14 2.53 27.49 31.74
CA SER A 14 1.69 27.43 30.56
C SER A 14 1.36 25.95 30.29
N LYS A 15 0.08 25.57 30.38
CA LYS A 15 -0.45 24.30 29.98
C LYS A 15 0.05 24.02 28.57
N ILE A 16 1.02 23.14 28.43
CA ILE A 16 1.41 22.58 27.14
C ILE A 16 0.14 21.97 26.57
N LYS A 17 -0.47 22.63 25.56
CA LYS A 17 -1.61 22.11 24.82
C LYS A 17 -1.25 20.70 24.40
N SER A 18 -1.91 19.72 24.97
CA SER A 18 -1.83 18.33 24.52
C SER A 18 -2.02 18.36 23.01
N SER A 19 -1.08 17.78 22.26
CA SER A 19 -1.11 17.77 20.79
C SER A 19 -2.50 17.32 20.35
N GLU A 20 -3.26 18.22 19.74
CA GLU A 20 -4.58 17.89 19.21
C GLU A 20 -4.45 16.64 18.33
N LYS A 21 -5.31 15.65 18.60
CA LYS A 21 -5.30 14.41 17.86
C LYS A 21 -5.65 14.69 16.40
N VAL A 22 -4.74 14.41 15.50
CA VAL A 22 -4.88 14.69 14.08
C VAL A 22 -5.72 13.56 13.45
N TYR A 23 -7.03 13.79 13.31
CA TYR A 23 -8.01 12.79 12.85
C TYR A 23 -7.93 12.49 11.36
N PHE A 24 -7.43 13.43 10.54
CA PHE A 24 -7.38 13.23 9.10
C PHE A 24 -6.52 12.04 8.67
N PHE A 25 -5.49 11.65 9.43
CA PHE A 25 -4.71 10.46 9.11
C PHE A 25 -5.51 9.15 9.26
N ASP A 26 -6.46 9.12 10.19
CA ASP A 26 -7.36 7.97 10.31
C ASP A 26 -8.27 7.92 9.07
N SER A 27 -8.78 9.06 8.61
CA SER A 27 -9.58 9.19 7.40
C SER A 27 -8.77 8.84 6.14
N LEU A 28 -7.52 9.31 6.05
CA LEU A 28 -6.63 9.01 4.92
C LEU A 28 -6.31 7.51 4.81
N ARG A 29 -6.10 6.82 5.94
CA ARG A 29 -5.92 5.37 5.95
C ARG A 29 -7.17 4.62 5.47
N VAL A 30 -8.35 5.06 5.90
CA VAL A 30 -9.62 4.46 5.47
C VAL A 30 -9.82 4.67 3.97
N LEU A 31 -9.58 5.87 3.44
CA LEU A 31 -9.66 6.13 2.01
C LEU A 31 -8.66 5.27 1.22
N ALA A 32 -7.40 5.21 1.65
CA ALA A 32 -6.39 4.39 1.01
C ALA A 32 -6.75 2.90 1.03
N MET A 33 -7.31 2.40 2.13
CA MET A 33 -7.82 1.02 2.24
C MET A 33 -8.98 0.77 1.28
N LEU A 34 -9.93 1.72 1.16
CA LEU A 34 -11.03 1.62 0.18
C LEU A 34 -10.50 1.56 -1.26
N CYS A 35 -9.49 2.37 -1.58
CA CYS A 35 -8.84 2.31 -2.90
C CYS A 35 -8.24 0.93 -3.20
N ILE A 36 -7.62 0.25 -2.22
CA ILE A 36 -7.13 -1.12 -2.41
C ILE A 36 -8.26 -2.09 -2.71
N ILE A 37 -9.37 -2.03 -1.98
CA ILE A 37 -10.52 -2.91 -2.20
C ILE A 37 -11.09 -2.69 -3.60
N ILE A 38 -11.26 -1.43 -4.01
CA ILE A 38 -11.74 -1.08 -5.36
C ILE A 38 -10.76 -1.60 -6.41
N TYR A 39 -9.45 -1.38 -6.24
CA TYR A 39 -8.42 -1.85 -7.15
C TYR A 39 -8.50 -3.36 -7.40
N HIS A 40 -8.65 -4.15 -6.34
CA HIS A 40 -8.77 -5.59 -6.46
C HIS A 40 -10.14 -6.04 -7.00
N ALA A 41 -11.20 -5.30 -6.70
CA ALA A 41 -12.52 -5.58 -7.26
C ALA A 41 -12.57 -5.36 -8.78
N VAL A 42 -11.89 -4.34 -9.31
CA VAL A 42 -11.84 -4.06 -10.75
C VAL A 42 -10.86 -4.96 -11.49
N ALA A 43 -9.85 -5.53 -10.82
CA ALA A 43 -8.76 -6.26 -11.47
C ALA A 43 -9.23 -7.47 -12.31
N SER A 44 -10.26 -8.18 -11.88
CA SER A 44 -10.83 -9.31 -12.63
C SER A 44 -11.57 -8.88 -13.91
N TYR A 45 -11.98 -7.64 -14.02
CA TYR A 45 -12.71 -7.10 -15.18
C TYR A 45 -11.81 -6.31 -16.14
N SER A 46 -10.50 -6.30 -15.91
CA SER A 46 -9.51 -5.62 -16.76
C SER A 46 -9.38 -6.31 -18.11
N THR A 47 -9.27 -5.53 -19.20
CA THR A 47 -9.08 -6.03 -20.56
C THR A 47 -7.61 -6.29 -20.88
N VAL A 48 -6.70 -5.49 -20.30
CA VAL A 48 -5.28 -5.43 -20.70
C VAL A 48 -4.45 -6.51 -20.02
N VAL A 49 -4.66 -6.74 -18.73
CA VAL A 49 -3.90 -7.78 -18.00
C VAL A 49 -4.84 -8.53 -17.07
N PRO A 50 -5.01 -9.83 -17.24
CA PRO A 50 -5.65 -10.67 -16.24
C PRO A 50 -4.70 -10.78 -15.04
N PHE A 51 -4.63 -9.73 -14.24
CA PHE A 51 -3.66 -9.59 -13.16
C PHE A 51 -3.88 -10.57 -12.01
N TRP A 52 -5.10 -11.05 -11.90
CA TRP A 52 -5.50 -12.07 -10.94
C TRP A 52 -5.89 -13.32 -11.69
N GLY A 53 -5.40 -14.46 -11.29
CA GLY A 53 -6.05 -15.72 -11.61
C GLY A 53 -7.45 -15.82 -11.00
N GLY A 54 -8.11 -14.68 -10.76
CA GLY A 54 -9.45 -14.61 -10.22
C GLY A 54 -10.50 -14.93 -11.27
N PRO A 55 -11.67 -15.39 -10.82
CA PRO A 55 -12.79 -15.70 -11.69
C PRO A 55 -13.22 -14.45 -12.47
N ARG A 56 -13.43 -14.59 -13.75
CA ARG A 56 -13.95 -13.52 -14.62
C ARG A 56 -14.81 -14.09 -15.73
N ASP A 57 -15.85 -13.37 -16.06
CA ASP A 57 -16.78 -13.69 -17.16
C ASP A 57 -16.76 -12.60 -18.24
N VAL A 58 -16.61 -11.35 -17.84
CA VAL A 58 -16.68 -10.17 -18.71
C VAL A 58 -15.53 -9.23 -18.42
N THR A 59 -15.06 -8.53 -19.43
CA THR A 59 -14.04 -7.46 -19.30
C THR A 59 -14.61 -6.12 -19.76
N ASP A 60 -14.11 -5.01 -19.18
CA ASP A 60 -14.57 -3.67 -19.49
C ASP A 60 -13.44 -2.64 -19.37
N VAL A 61 -13.32 -1.76 -20.34
CA VAL A 61 -12.31 -0.69 -20.40
C VAL A 61 -12.39 0.25 -19.18
N SER A 62 -13.59 0.44 -18.61
CA SER A 62 -13.74 1.26 -17.41
C SER A 62 -12.97 0.69 -16.21
N ALA A 63 -12.85 -0.63 -16.13
CA ALA A 63 -12.04 -1.29 -15.11
C ALA A 63 -10.54 -0.99 -15.30
N ASP A 64 -10.06 -0.94 -16.54
CA ASP A 64 -8.67 -0.58 -16.84
C ASP A 64 -8.36 0.86 -16.42
N ILE A 65 -9.24 1.81 -16.71
CA ILE A 65 -9.08 3.21 -16.33
C ILE A 65 -8.94 3.34 -14.81
N VAL A 66 -9.86 2.74 -14.06
CA VAL A 66 -9.83 2.77 -12.59
C VAL A 66 -8.55 2.12 -12.07
N ARG A 67 -8.18 0.96 -12.60
CA ARG A 67 -7.01 0.21 -12.20
C ARG A 67 -5.73 1.01 -12.43
N PHE A 68 -5.50 1.53 -13.64
CA PHE A 68 -4.29 2.29 -13.97
C PHE A 68 -4.16 3.56 -13.13
N LEU A 69 -5.25 4.29 -12.93
CA LEU A 69 -5.22 5.49 -12.10
C LEU A 69 -4.94 5.18 -10.62
N PHE A 70 -5.54 4.11 -10.08
CA PHE A 70 -5.33 3.76 -8.67
C PHE A 70 -3.93 3.21 -8.41
N ASP A 71 -3.35 2.51 -9.36
CA ASP A 71 -1.98 1.99 -9.29
C ASP A 71 -0.94 3.10 -9.07
N VAL A 72 -1.18 4.28 -9.68
CA VAL A 72 -0.26 5.42 -9.57
C VAL A 72 -0.05 5.88 -8.13
N PHE A 73 -1.10 5.96 -7.29
CA PHE A 73 -1.03 6.65 -6.00
C PHE A 73 -1.33 5.79 -4.77
N MET A 74 -1.99 4.65 -4.97
CA MET A 74 -2.53 3.84 -3.87
C MET A 74 -1.43 3.38 -2.90
N MET A 75 -0.36 2.78 -3.42
CA MET A 75 0.75 2.32 -2.58
C MET A 75 1.64 3.46 -2.07
N PRO A 76 1.99 4.49 -2.87
CA PRO A 76 2.69 5.67 -2.40
C PRO A 76 2.08 6.33 -1.15
N ILE A 77 0.75 6.41 -1.04
CA ILE A 77 0.08 6.93 0.17
C ILE A 77 0.45 6.11 1.41
N PHE A 78 0.45 4.79 1.32
CA PHE A 78 0.79 3.93 2.46
C PHE A 78 2.25 4.09 2.86
N PHE A 79 3.17 4.20 1.91
CA PHE A 79 4.57 4.47 2.21
C PHE A 79 4.77 5.85 2.83
N PHE A 80 4.06 6.87 2.35
CA PHE A 80 4.06 8.21 2.95
C PHE A 80 3.57 8.18 4.42
N ILE A 81 2.42 7.56 4.68
CA ILE A 81 1.87 7.41 6.04
C ILE A 81 2.85 6.62 6.93
N ALA A 82 3.45 5.56 6.40
CA ALA A 82 4.40 4.73 7.11
C ALA A 82 5.67 5.50 7.50
N GLY A 83 6.22 6.30 6.59
CA GLY A 83 7.35 7.20 6.84
C GLY A 83 7.02 8.25 7.91
N TYR A 84 5.87 8.91 7.78
CA TYR A 84 5.42 9.94 8.71
C TYR A 84 5.31 9.44 10.15
N PHE A 85 4.65 8.31 10.36
CA PHE A 85 4.53 7.71 11.70
C PHE A 85 5.76 6.90 12.11
N GLY A 86 6.56 6.45 11.15
CA GLY A 86 7.79 5.71 11.39
C GLY A 86 8.78 6.52 12.22
N LEU A 87 9.02 7.78 11.85
CA LEU A 87 9.93 8.67 12.57
C LEU A 87 9.46 8.91 14.02
N LYS A 88 8.18 9.26 14.21
CA LYS A 88 7.61 9.48 15.55
C LYS A 88 7.68 8.23 16.43
N SER A 89 7.44 7.06 15.82
CA SER A 89 7.52 5.78 16.52
C SER A 89 8.94 5.40 16.91
N LEU A 90 9.92 5.68 16.03
CA LEU A 90 11.33 5.43 16.29
C LEU A 90 11.85 6.29 17.46
N HIS A 91 11.57 7.60 17.44
CA HIS A 91 11.94 8.51 18.53
C HIS A 91 11.31 8.12 19.87
N ARG A 92 10.05 7.65 19.86
CA ARG A 92 9.33 7.27 21.09
C ARG A 92 9.84 5.98 21.73
N HIS A 93 10.22 4.98 20.92
CA HIS A 93 10.48 3.62 21.43
C HIS A 93 11.97 3.21 21.36
N GLY A 94 12.79 3.94 20.59
CA GLY A 94 14.15 3.56 20.28
C GLY A 94 14.25 2.38 19.30
N ASN A 95 15.43 2.22 18.70
CA ASN A 95 15.68 1.35 17.54
C ASN A 95 15.24 -0.11 17.75
N ARG A 96 15.65 -0.75 18.86
CA ARG A 96 15.38 -2.17 19.12
C ARG A 96 13.87 -2.46 19.34
N LYS A 97 13.22 -1.64 20.17
CA LYS A 97 11.78 -1.82 20.45
C LYS A 97 10.93 -1.49 19.22
N PHE A 98 11.36 -0.49 18.44
CA PHE A 98 10.73 -0.13 17.17
C PHE A 98 10.73 -1.32 16.21
N LEU A 99 11.88 -1.89 15.87
CA LEU A 99 11.97 -3.02 14.93
C LEU A 99 11.25 -4.26 15.45
N LYS A 100 11.39 -4.59 16.75
CA LYS A 100 10.65 -5.71 17.35
C LYS A 100 9.13 -5.56 17.21
N SER A 101 8.62 -4.34 17.42
CA SER A 101 7.19 -4.05 17.26
C SER A 101 6.73 -4.19 15.80
N LYS A 102 7.54 -3.68 14.84
CA LYS A 102 7.24 -3.82 13.40
C LYS A 102 7.30 -5.27 12.93
N PHE A 103 8.32 -6.02 13.37
CA PHE A 103 8.42 -7.45 13.09
C PHE A 103 7.19 -8.21 13.59
N LYS A 104 6.83 -8.04 14.87
CA LYS A 104 5.66 -8.72 15.44
C LYS A 104 4.36 -8.38 14.72
N ARG A 105 4.20 -7.12 14.27
CA ARG A 105 2.96 -6.67 13.61
C ARG A 105 2.87 -7.07 12.15
N LEU A 106 3.98 -7.05 11.41
CA LEU A 106 4.01 -7.26 9.96
C LEU A 106 4.46 -8.68 9.61
N MET A 107 5.67 -9.05 10.07
CA MET A 107 6.31 -10.29 9.62
C MET A 107 5.70 -11.55 10.23
N SER A 108 5.17 -11.51 11.45
CA SER A 108 4.58 -12.72 12.04
C SER A 108 3.39 -13.25 11.22
N TYR A 109 2.53 -12.36 10.72
CA TYR A 109 1.41 -12.73 9.85
C TYR A 109 1.90 -13.12 8.46
N TRP A 110 2.82 -12.33 7.91
CA TRP A 110 3.38 -12.58 6.58
C TRP A 110 4.09 -13.93 6.49
N ILE A 111 4.94 -14.27 7.46
CA ILE A 111 5.63 -15.56 7.53
C ILE A 111 4.62 -16.72 7.50
N PHE A 112 3.57 -16.64 8.33
CA PHE A 112 2.56 -17.68 8.39
C PHE A 112 1.82 -17.82 7.04
N ILE A 113 1.41 -16.71 6.43
CA ILE A 113 0.71 -16.71 5.15
C ILE A 113 1.60 -17.29 4.06
N VAL A 114 2.82 -16.82 3.94
CA VAL A 114 3.72 -17.19 2.84
C VAL A 114 4.24 -18.61 2.99
N LEU A 115 4.47 -19.09 4.19
CA LEU A 115 5.03 -20.44 4.38
C LEU A 115 3.97 -21.54 4.46
N ILE A 116 2.75 -21.22 4.84
CA ILE A 116 1.71 -22.22 5.08
C ILE A 116 0.55 -22.06 4.10
N ILE A 117 -0.04 -20.85 4.03
CA ILE A 117 -1.28 -20.63 3.30
C ILE A 117 -1.03 -20.61 1.77
N LEU A 118 -0.10 -19.79 1.32
CA LEU A 118 0.14 -19.64 -0.12
C LEU A 118 0.59 -20.92 -0.82
N PRO A 119 1.55 -21.72 -0.29
CA PRO A 119 1.93 -22.98 -0.92
C PRO A 119 0.75 -23.91 -1.12
N PHE A 120 -0.11 -24.02 -0.10
CA PHE A 120 -1.29 -24.88 -0.19
C PHE A 120 -2.30 -24.35 -1.21
N LEU A 121 -2.55 -23.05 -1.23
CA LEU A 121 -3.48 -22.44 -2.18
C LEU A 121 -3.05 -22.67 -3.62
N VAL A 122 -1.75 -22.45 -3.93
CA VAL A 122 -1.21 -22.65 -5.27
C VAL A 122 -1.28 -24.13 -5.66
N TRP A 123 -1.06 -25.03 -4.71
CA TRP A 123 -1.25 -26.46 -4.93
C TRP A 123 -2.69 -26.81 -5.30
N GLN A 124 -3.68 -26.23 -4.59
CA GLN A 124 -5.10 -26.46 -4.85
C GLN A 124 -5.57 -25.89 -6.19
N LEU A 125 -4.98 -24.79 -6.64
CA LEU A 125 -5.29 -24.20 -7.95
C LEU A 125 -4.75 -25.01 -9.15
N ASN A 126 -4.15 -26.17 -8.90
CA ASN A 126 -3.60 -27.10 -9.89
C ASN A 126 -2.55 -26.51 -10.85
N GLU A 127 -2.09 -25.29 -10.63
CA GLU A 127 -1.11 -24.65 -11.53
C GLU A 127 0.21 -25.42 -11.58
N TYR A 128 0.57 -26.16 -10.51
CA TYR A 128 1.84 -26.87 -10.38
C TYR A 128 1.71 -28.32 -9.89
N SER A 129 0.53 -28.77 -9.51
CA SER A 129 0.35 -30.11 -8.94
C SER A 129 0.75 -31.23 -9.91
N ALA A 130 0.59 -31.00 -11.21
CA ALA A 130 0.96 -31.98 -12.25
C ALA A 130 2.47 -32.28 -12.35
N ASN A 131 3.33 -31.44 -11.77
CA ASN A 131 4.79 -31.57 -11.80
C ASN A 131 5.39 -32.23 -10.56
N PHE A 132 4.55 -32.61 -9.59
CA PHE A 132 4.99 -33.16 -8.29
C PHE A 132 4.11 -34.34 -7.89
N ASP A 133 4.71 -35.35 -7.30
CA ASP A 133 3.99 -36.56 -6.88
C ASP A 133 3.01 -36.29 -5.73
N ASN A 134 3.34 -35.32 -4.87
CA ASN A 134 2.50 -34.94 -3.74
C ASN A 134 2.79 -33.51 -3.23
N TYR A 135 1.88 -32.98 -2.39
CA TYR A 135 2.00 -31.66 -1.79
C TYR A 135 3.30 -31.44 -1.01
N TRP A 136 3.79 -32.45 -0.27
CA TRP A 136 4.97 -32.29 0.57
C TRP A 136 6.25 -32.16 -0.25
N GLN A 137 6.37 -32.88 -1.36
CA GLN A 137 7.47 -32.72 -2.32
C GLN A 137 7.47 -31.30 -2.89
N TYR A 138 6.31 -30.82 -3.32
CA TYR A 138 6.14 -29.45 -3.78
C TYR A 138 6.53 -28.44 -2.67
N TRP A 139 6.01 -28.61 -1.44
CA TRP A 139 6.28 -27.71 -0.33
C TRP A 139 7.75 -27.64 0.04
N VAL A 140 8.46 -28.78 0.08
CA VAL A 140 9.90 -28.83 0.34
C VAL A 140 10.68 -28.09 -0.74
N ILE A 141 10.40 -28.36 -2.01
CA ILE A 141 11.06 -27.68 -3.14
C ILE A 141 10.76 -26.17 -3.09
N TYR A 142 9.54 -25.81 -2.81
CA TYR A 142 9.14 -24.43 -2.60
C TYR A 142 9.95 -23.75 -1.49
N MET A 143 10.06 -24.38 -0.32
CA MET A 143 10.76 -23.85 0.84
C MET A 143 12.26 -23.70 0.63
N PHE A 144 12.88 -24.63 -0.08
CA PHE A 144 14.33 -24.66 -0.29
C PHE A 144 14.79 -24.06 -1.63
N SER A 145 13.88 -23.49 -2.43
CA SER A 145 14.22 -22.74 -3.64
C SER A 145 14.87 -21.38 -3.34
N PHE A 146 15.75 -21.32 -2.35
CA PHE A 146 16.45 -20.09 -1.96
C PHE A 146 17.38 -19.58 -3.06
N GLY A 147 17.44 -18.27 -3.21
CA GLY A 147 18.46 -17.57 -4.00
C GLY A 147 18.16 -17.40 -5.49
N ILE A 148 17.01 -17.84 -5.97
CA ILE A 148 16.63 -17.59 -7.36
C ILE A 148 15.96 -16.24 -7.46
N ILE A 149 16.66 -15.26 -8.05
CA ILE A 149 16.08 -13.98 -8.43
C ILE A 149 15.42 -14.19 -9.80
N ARG A 150 14.14 -13.83 -9.90
CA ARG A 150 13.38 -13.88 -11.14
C ARG A 150 12.90 -12.49 -11.52
N ILE A 151 13.09 -12.17 -12.79
CA ILE A 151 12.58 -10.94 -13.39
C ILE A 151 11.64 -11.35 -14.50
N GLY A 152 10.39 -10.92 -14.46
CA GLY A 152 9.42 -11.27 -15.48
C GLY A 152 8.03 -10.69 -15.24
N HIS A 153 7.17 -10.92 -16.21
CA HIS A 153 5.74 -10.60 -16.07
C HIS A 153 5.11 -11.42 -14.95
N GLN A 154 4.23 -10.81 -14.18
CA GLN A 154 3.50 -11.48 -13.11
C GLN A 154 2.61 -12.63 -13.63
N SER A 155 2.22 -12.59 -14.91
CA SER A 155 1.37 -13.60 -15.56
C SER A 155 2.14 -14.74 -16.24
N SER A 156 3.49 -14.69 -16.32
CA SER A 156 4.29 -15.71 -17.02
C SER A 156 4.57 -16.95 -16.15
N SER A 157 3.56 -17.52 -15.57
CA SER A 157 3.62 -18.59 -14.58
C SER A 157 3.81 -20.00 -15.14
N LYS A 158 4.26 -20.16 -16.38
CA LYS A 158 4.50 -21.51 -16.94
C LYS A 158 5.74 -22.25 -16.38
N VAL A 159 6.48 -21.61 -15.49
CA VAL A 159 7.66 -22.24 -14.87
C VAL A 159 7.33 -22.56 -13.42
N PRO A 160 7.44 -23.85 -12.99
CA PRO A 160 7.35 -24.20 -11.58
C PRO A 160 8.39 -23.38 -10.82
N GLY A 161 7.96 -22.45 -10.05
CA GLY A 161 8.84 -21.52 -9.41
C GLY A 161 8.30 -20.98 -8.10
N PRO A 162 9.16 -20.33 -7.30
CA PRO A 162 8.77 -19.86 -6.00
C PRO A 162 7.51 -18.99 -6.11
N ILE A 163 6.61 -19.27 -5.22
CA ILE A 163 5.34 -18.61 -5.10
C ILE A 163 5.59 -17.13 -4.85
N TYR A 164 4.94 -16.34 -5.63
CA TYR A 164 4.85 -14.91 -5.40
C TYR A 164 4.15 -14.66 -4.06
N SER A 165 4.60 -13.64 -3.33
CA SER A 165 3.90 -13.26 -2.09
C SER A 165 2.51 -12.64 -2.37
N TRP A 166 2.03 -12.71 -3.61
CA TRP A 166 0.79 -12.11 -4.09
C TRP A 166 0.64 -10.66 -3.58
N HIS A 167 -0.56 -10.22 -3.24
CA HIS A 167 -0.80 -8.90 -2.68
C HIS A 167 -0.17 -8.67 -1.29
N PHE A 168 0.40 -9.71 -0.66
CA PHE A 168 1.13 -9.58 0.61
C PHE A 168 2.57 -9.06 0.46
N TRP A 169 3.04 -8.83 -0.79
CA TRP A 169 4.36 -8.27 -1.08
C TRP A 169 4.63 -6.95 -0.34
N TYR A 170 3.60 -6.12 -0.19
CA TYR A 170 3.69 -4.85 0.50
C TYR A 170 4.12 -4.99 1.96
N ILE A 171 3.67 -6.02 2.67
CA ILE A 171 3.96 -6.22 4.10
C ILE A 171 5.45 -6.46 4.31
N SER A 172 6.06 -7.36 3.53
CA SER A 172 7.50 -7.63 3.62
C SER A 172 8.31 -6.42 3.18
N LEU A 173 7.94 -5.80 2.06
CA LEU A 173 8.61 -4.61 1.56
C LEU A 173 8.56 -3.46 2.57
N LEU A 174 7.42 -3.18 3.17
CA LEU A 174 7.27 -2.17 4.22
C LEU A 174 8.16 -2.47 5.43
N PHE A 175 8.28 -3.73 5.83
CA PHE A 175 9.18 -4.12 6.91
C PHE A 175 10.64 -3.82 6.55
N TYR A 176 11.09 -4.12 5.32
CA TYR A 176 12.44 -3.78 4.87
C TYR A 176 12.68 -2.28 4.85
N PHE A 177 11.71 -1.48 4.45
CA PHE A 177 11.79 -0.02 4.57
C PHE A 177 12.04 0.42 6.03
N PHE A 178 11.34 -0.17 7.00
CA PHE A 178 11.61 0.14 8.42
C PHE A 178 12.97 -0.33 8.90
N VAL A 179 13.48 -1.46 8.41
CA VAL A 179 14.84 -1.94 8.74
C VAL A 179 15.88 -0.97 8.18
N VAL A 180 15.80 -0.65 6.89
CA VAL A 180 16.73 0.29 6.22
C VAL A 180 16.67 1.67 6.91
N PHE A 181 15.47 2.18 7.17
CA PHE A 181 15.28 3.44 7.88
C PHE A 181 15.96 3.45 9.26
N CYS A 182 15.77 2.38 10.03
CA CYS A 182 16.39 2.25 11.35
C CYS A 182 17.93 2.21 11.25
N LEU A 183 18.48 1.48 10.27
CA LEU A 183 19.92 1.41 10.02
C LEU A 183 20.50 2.79 9.63
N VAL A 184 19.86 3.48 8.69
CA VAL A 184 20.27 4.83 8.26
C VAL A 184 20.22 5.80 9.43
N TYR A 185 19.18 5.71 10.27
CA TYR A 185 19.04 6.55 11.45
C TYR A 185 20.17 6.28 12.46
N MET A 186 20.50 5.01 12.73
CA MET A 186 21.61 4.62 13.63
C MET A 186 22.98 5.11 13.11
N VAL A 187 23.22 4.98 11.80
CA VAL A 187 24.45 5.48 11.17
C VAL A 187 24.53 7.00 11.30
N LYS A 188 23.43 7.70 11.05
CA LYS A 188 23.36 9.16 11.23
C LYS A 188 23.67 9.58 12.66
N GLU A 189 23.06 8.95 13.67
CA GLU A 189 23.33 9.25 15.09
C GLU A 189 24.79 9.00 15.46
N LYS A 190 25.41 7.94 14.92
CA LYS A 190 26.81 7.61 15.19
C LYS A 190 27.80 8.58 14.54
N LEU A 191 27.53 8.98 13.27
CA LEU A 191 28.42 9.85 12.50
C LEU A 191 28.31 11.31 12.92
N PHE A 192 27.10 11.77 13.15
CA PHE A 192 26.81 13.15 13.51
C PHE A 192 26.42 13.22 14.97
N LYS A 193 27.34 12.90 15.92
CA LYS A 193 27.09 13.07 17.38
C LYS A 193 26.42 14.43 17.60
N SER A 194 25.17 14.54 17.31
CA SER A 194 24.41 15.79 17.34
C SER A 194 24.05 16.09 18.79
N SER A 195 24.74 17.01 19.38
CA SER A 195 24.30 17.75 20.55
C SER A 195 23.12 18.68 20.19
N SER A 196 22.16 18.16 19.46
CA SER A 196 20.96 18.90 19.18
C SER A 196 19.86 18.39 20.10
N ASN A 197 19.62 19.15 21.16
CA ASN A 197 18.26 19.25 21.70
C ASN A 197 17.32 19.28 20.50
N PRO A 198 16.26 18.45 20.46
CA PRO A 198 15.23 18.60 19.45
C PRO A 198 14.53 19.94 19.70
N GLY A 199 15.18 21.03 19.27
CA GLY A 199 14.55 22.33 19.22
C GLY A 199 13.26 22.13 18.45
N ILE A 200 12.15 22.63 18.97
CA ILE A 200 10.86 22.70 18.30
C ILE A 200 11.14 23.33 16.95
N SER A 201 11.23 22.52 15.89
CA SER A 201 11.47 23.07 14.55
C SER A 201 10.24 23.89 14.21
N GLU A 202 10.44 25.18 13.96
CA GLU A 202 9.37 26.06 13.50
C GLU A 202 8.63 25.40 12.34
N GLN A 203 7.31 25.54 12.34
CA GLN A 203 6.47 25.01 11.28
C GLN A 203 6.88 25.64 9.95
N GLN A 204 7.15 24.80 8.96
CA GLN A 204 7.61 25.25 7.65
C GLN A 204 6.52 26.05 6.93
N SER A 205 6.86 27.20 6.34
CA SER A 205 5.90 28.03 5.61
C SER A 205 5.35 27.32 4.37
N SER A 206 4.10 27.61 3.99
CA SER A 206 3.43 27.03 2.82
C SER A 206 4.21 27.21 1.51
N LYS A 207 4.88 28.34 1.29
CA LYS A 207 5.75 28.58 0.13
C LYS A 207 6.97 27.66 0.13
N SER A 208 7.54 27.38 1.28
CA SER A 208 8.67 26.47 1.42
C SER A 208 8.25 25.02 1.15
N ILE A 209 7.06 24.61 1.60
CA ILE A 209 6.48 23.30 1.30
C ILE A 209 6.26 23.11 -0.20
N ALA A 210 5.70 24.13 -0.90
CA ALA A 210 5.49 24.05 -2.34
C ALA A 210 6.80 23.84 -3.11
N LYS A 211 7.89 24.53 -2.73
CA LYS A 211 9.23 24.31 -3.34
C LYS A 211 9.73 22.90 -3.12
N VAL A 212 9.55 22.35 -1.92
CA VAL A 212 9.93 20.97 -1.61
C VAL A 212 9.14 19.98 -2.47
N LEU A 213 7.84 20.18 -2.63
CA LEU A 213 6.98 19.31 -3.43
C LEU A 213 7.33 19.36 -4.92
N LEU A 214 7.64 20.56 -5.45
CA LEU A 214 8.10 20.69 -6.84
C LEU A 214 9.44 19.97 -7.05
N LEU A 215 10.41 20.19 -6.17
CA LEU A 215 11.70 19.50 -6.22
C LEU A 215 11.54 17.99 -6.11
N PHE A 216 10.68 17.54 -5.19
CA PHE A 216 10.34 16.14 -5.00
C PHE A 216 9.73 15.53 -6.27
N GLY A 217 8.72 16.19 -6.87
CA GLY A 217 8.10 15.76 -8.12
C GLY A 217 9.13 15.64 -9.24
N PHE A 218 10.01 16.62 -9.39
CA PHE A 218 11.06 16.62 -10.40
C PHE A 218 12.08 15.48 -10.20
N LEU A 219 12.61 15.34 -8.98
CA LEU A 219 13.60 14.29 -8.68
C LEU A 219 13.00 12.88 -8.79
N SER A 220 11.76 12.68 -8.33
CA SER A 220 11.09 11.39 -8.48
C SER A 220 10.79 11.06 -9.95
N SER A 221 10.47 12.05 -10.79
CA SER A 221 10.28 11.86 -12.22
C SER A 221 11.57 11.41 -12.91
N ILE A 222 12.70 12.06 -12.62
CA ILE A 222 14.00 11.68 -13.17
C ILE A 222 14.38 10.27 -12.72
N ALA A 223 14.24 9.97 -11.43
CA ALA A 223 14.58 8.64 -10.90
C ALA A 223 13.72 7.54 -11.52
N TYR A 224 12.41 7.79 -11.68
CA TYR A 224 11.49 6.87 -12.36
C TYR A 224 11.85 6.69 -13.83
N PHE A 225 12.18 7.78 -14.56
CA PHE A 225 12.63 7.72 -15.95
C PHE A 225 13.90 6.88 -16.10
N VAL A 226 14.89 7.08 -15.24
CA VAL A 226 16.13 6.28 -15.26
C VAL A 226 15.82 4.80 -15.06
N MET A 227 14.88 4.45 -14.18
CA MET A 227 14.47 3.06 -14.01
C MET A 227 13.75 2.51 -15.24
N LEU A 228 12.91 3.31 -15.93
CA LEU A 228 12.25 2.90 -17.18
C LEU A 228 13.24 2.60 -18.30
N LEU A 229 14.40 3.26 -18.32
CA LEU A 229 15.48 2.95 -19.28
C LEU A 229 16.17 1.60 -19.00
N ILE A 230 16.09 1.12 -17.76
CA ILE A 230 16.73 -0.13 -17.32
C ILE A 230 15.76 -1.31 -17.43
N ILE A 231 14.50 -1.09 -17.03
CA ILE A 231 13.50 -2.15 -16.95
C ILE A 231 12.11 -1.58 -17.24
N ALA A 232 11.32 -2.29 -18.05
CA ALA A 232 9.95 -1.88 -18.36
C ALA A 232 9.06 -1.98 -17.10
N ASP A 233 8.06 -1.09 -17.02
CA ASP A 233 7.16 -0.91 -15.86
C ASP A 233 6.27 -2.11 -15.51
N ILE A 234 6.22 -3.10 -16.40
CA ILE A 234 5.45 -4.32 -16.20
C ILE A 234 6.22 -5.46 -15.52
N TYR A 235 7.54 -5.31 -15.37
CA TYR A 235 8.37 -6.37 -14.82
C TYR A 235 8.43 -6.33 -13.30
N TRP A 236 8.25 -7.51 -12.71
CA TRP A 236 8.41 -7.74 -11.29
C TRP A 236 9.73 -8.44 -11.00
N VAL A 237 10.41 -7.99 -9.97
CA VAL A 237 11.54 -8.69 -9.37
C VAL A 237 11.03 -9.49 -8.19
N ASN A 238 11.29 -10.78 -8.25
CA ASN A 238 10.92 -11.72 -7.20
C ASN A 238 12.19 -12.35 -6.64
N ILE A 239 12.43 -12.14 -5.36
CA ILE A 239 13.50 -12.77 -4.61
C ILE A 239 12.84 -13.87 -3.80
N ASN A 240 12.46 -14.95 -4.47
CA ASN A 240 11.61 -16.01 -3.93
C ASN A 240 10.36 -15.42 -3.26
N TYR A 241 9.98 -15.98 -2.09
CA TYR A 241 8.95 -15.43 -1.22
C TYR A 241 9.43 -14.28 -0.32
N ILE A 242 10.75 -13.96 -0.31
CA ILE A 242 11.33 -12.99 0.62
C ILE A 242 10.91 -11.55 0.26
N ALA A 243 11.06 -11.18 -1.01
CA ALA A 243 10.70 -9.86 -1.48
C ALA A 243 10.16 -9.92 -2.92
N GLN A 244 9.13 -9.16 -3.16
CA GLN A 244 8.52 -8.99 -4.48
C GLN A 244 8.23 -7.49 -4.67
N PHE A 245 8.63 -6.93 -5.81
CA PHE A 245 8.41 -5.52 -6.13
C PHE A 245 8.61 -5.24 -7.62
N GLN A 246 7.98 -4.18 -8.12
CA GLN A 246 8.34 -3.56 -9.39
C GLN A 246 9.46 -2.54 -9.13
N PRO A 247 10.61 -2.62 -9.84
CA PRO A 247 11.73 -1.70 -9.62
C PRO A 247 11.38 -0.23 -9.86
N THR A 248 10.58 0.05 -10.86
CA THR A 248 10.07 1.38 -11.19
C THR A 248 9.26 1.97 -10.04
N ASP A 249 8.33 1.20 -9.50
CA ASP A 249 7.50 1.58 -8.36
C ASP A 249 8.28 1.67 -7.05
N LEU A 250 9.25 0.77 -6.85
CA LEU A 250 10.10 0.80 -5.66
C LEU A 250 10.77 2.17 -5.48
N ILE A 251 11.22 2.78 -6.58
CA ILE A 251 11.79 4.14 -6.55
C ILE A 251 10.76 5.14 -6.02
N ILE A 252 9.54 5.10 -6.52
CA ILE A 252 8.45 5.98 -6.05
C ILE A 252 8.16 5.74 -4.57
N TYR A 253 8.12 4.48 -4.11
CA TYR A 253 7.91 4.16 -2.69
C TYR A 253 9.02 4.70 -1.79
N ILE A 254 10.29 4.65 -2.23
CA ILE A 254 11.43 5.24 -1.52
C ILE A 254 11.22 6.75 -1.36
N PHE A 255 10.84 7.43 -2.44
CA PHE A 255 10.58 8.87 -2.41
C PHE A 255 9.43 9.21 -1.45
N TYR A 256 8.29 8.52 -1.53
CA TYR A 256 7.13 8.82 -0.67
C TYR A 256 7.36 8.47 0.80
N PHE A 257 8.08 7.39 1.09
CA PHE A 257 8.48 7.07 2.46
C PHE A 257 9.42 8.15 3.02
N GLY A 258 10.40 8.60 2.23
CA GLY A 258 11.29 9.71 2.57
C GLY A 258 10.54 11.02 2.77
N LEU A 259 9.58 11.35 1.88
CA LEU A 259 8.73 12.52 2.03
C LEU A 259 7.90 12.48 3.31
N GLY A 260 7.38 11.30 3.69
CA GLY A 260 6.67 11.10 4.94
C GLY A 260 7.55 11.37 6.16
N ILE A 261 8.79 10.87 6.17
CA ILE A 261 9.79 11.16 7.22
C ILE A 261 10.07 12.67 7.28
N TYR A 262 10.30 13.31 6.14
CA TYR A 262 10.57 14.73 6.06
C TYR A 262 9.39 15.56 6.56
N ALA A 263 8.17 15.27 6.11
CA ALA A 263 6.95 15.94 6.55
C ALA A 263 6.74 15.81 8.07
N SER A 264 7.06 14.63 8.63
CA SER A 264 7.03 14.39 10.07
C SER A 264 8.07 15.23 10.83
N SER A 265 9.31 15.31 10.31
CA SER A 265 10.40 16.07 10.93
C SER A 265 10.17 17.59 10.91
N ARG A 266 9.37 18.07 9.94
CA ARG A 266 9.04 19.50 9.77
C ARG A 266 7.64 19.87 10.27
N ASN A 267 6.96 18.96 10.94
CA ASN A 267 5.63 19.19 11.52
C ASN A 267 4.59 19.77 10.53
N TRP A 268 4.57 19.28 9.28
CA TRP A 268 3.74 19.85 8.21
C TRP A 268 2.25 19.93 8.51
N PHE A 269 1.72 19.01 9.31
CA PHE A 269 0.28 18.90 9.54
C PHE A 269 -0.16 19.25 10.97
N THR A 270 0.69 19.87 11.77
CA THR A 270 0.36 20.20 13.17
C THR A 270 -0.63 21.34 13.30
N SER A 271 -0.67 22.28 12.33
CA SER A 271 -1.67 23.36 12.28
C SER A 271 -3.03 22.92 11.73
N GLY A 272 -3.13 21.66 11.21
CA GLY A 272 -4.34 21.23 10.50
C GLY A 272 -4.52 21.88 9.12
N GLU A 273 -3.48 22.55 8.60
CA GLU A 273 -3.48 23.16 7.27
C GLU A 273 -2.98 22.18 6.21
N SER A 274 -3.58 22.25 5.01
CA SER A 274 -3.17 21.47 3.86
C SER A 274 -2.03 22.17 3.10
N PRO A 275 -1.01 21.44 2.63
CA PRO A 275 0.00 21.98 1.72
C PRO A 275 -0.63 22.29 0.35
N GLY A 276 -0.94 23.54 0.09
CA GLY A 276 -1.52 24.01 -1.15
C GLY A 276 -3.06 24.01 -1.17
N ARG A 277 -3.62 24.49 -2.27
CA ARG A 277 -5.07 24.62 -2.46
C ARG A 277 -5.65 23.33 -3.01
N ILE A 278 -6.79 22.89 -2.47
CA ILE A 278 -7.50 21.68 -2.92
C ILE A 278 -7.90 21.78 -4.39
N GLU A 279 -8.27 22.98 -4.85
CA GLU A 279 -8.70 23.25 -6.22
C GLU A 279 -7.52 23.04 -7.20
N LEU A 280 -6.31 23.46 -6.81
CA LEU A 280 -5.10 23.25 -7.61
C LEU A 280 -4.76 21.75 -7.73
N TRP A 281 -4.77 21.04 -6.59
CA TRP A 281 -4.50 19.59 -6.60
C TRP A 281 -5.57 18.84 -7.39
N GLY A 282 -6.84 19.25 -7.29
CA GLY A 282 -7.94 18.67 -8.07
C GLY A 282 -7.77 18.90 -9.57
N ALA A 283 -7.52 20.13 -9.99
CA ALA A 283 -7.30 20.46 -11.40
C ALA A 283 -6.09 19.72 -12.00
N LEU A 284 -4.96 19.70 -11.26
CA LEU A 284 -3.77 18.94 -11.69
C LEU A 284 -4.05 17.45 -11.81
N SER A 285 -4.78 16.88 -10.83
CA SER A 285 -5.13 15.44 -10.86
C SER A 285 -5.96 15.10 -12.10
N VAL A 286 -6.95 15.92 -12.45
CA VAL A 286 -7.79 15.67 -13.63
C VAL A 286 -6.97 15.77 -14.93
N VAL A 287 -6.24 16.88 -15.12
CA VAL A 287 -5.44 17.11 -16.34
C VAL A 287 -4.38 16.04 -16.51
N LEU A 288 -3.65 15.72 -15.44
CA LEU A 288 -2.60 14.71 -15.48
C LEU A 288 -3.15 13.29 -15.62
N SER A 289 -4.36 12.98 -15.12
CA SER A 289 -5.00 11.69 -15.34
C SER A 289 -5.32 11.48 -16.82
N ILE A 290 -5.87 12.50 -17.50
CA ILE A 290 -6.15 12.44 -18.93
C ILE A 290 -4.84 12.26 -19.71
N ALA A 291 -3.82 13.07 -19.41
CA ALA A 291 -2.51 12.97 -20.05
C ALA A 291 -1.85 11.59 -19.81
N PHE A 292 -1.98 11.04 -18.58
CA PHE A 292 -1.46 9.73 -18.22
C PHE A 292 -2.11 8.60 -19.03
N LEU A 293 -3.43 8.63 -19.21
CA LEU A 293 -4.13 7.62 -19.99
C LEU A 293 -3.75 7.70 -21.47
N ILE A 294 -3.66 8.92 -22.05
CA ILE A 294 -3.29 9.12 -23.45
C ILE A 294 -1.84 8.67 -23.74
N VAL A 295 -0.88 9.10 -22.91
CA VAL A 295 0.53 8.76 -23.13
C VAL A 295 0.81 7.31 -22.71
N GLY A 296 0.11 6.82 -21.68
CA GLY A 296 0.26 5.48 -21.14
C GLY A 296 -0.26 4.39 -22.08
N GLU A 297 -1.24 4.68 -22.95
CA GLU A 297 -1.79 3.70 -23.89
C GLU A 297 -0.69 2.99 -24.68
N ASN A 298 0.25 3.73 -25.24
CA ASN A 298 1.37 3.16 -26.01
C ASN A 298 2.29 2.27 -25.16
N ILE A 299 2.45 2.60 -23.88
CA ILE A 299 3.33 1.87 -22.95
C ILE A 299 2.63 0.60 -22.45
N PHE A 300 1.34 0.69 -22.14
CA PHE A 300 0.56 -0.44 -21.60
C PHE A 300 0.20 -1.48 -22.66
N THR A 301 -0.03 -1.08 -23.90
CA THR A 301 -0.36 -1.98 -25.01
C THR A 301 0.89 -2.63 -25.63
N ASN A 302 2.03 -1.94 -25.65
CA ASN A 302 3.27 -2.41 -26.26
C ASN A 302 4.49 -2.26 -25.31
N PRO A 303 4.45 -2.83 -24.11
CA PRO A 303 5.44 -2.58 -23.06
C PRO A 303 6.87 -3.07 -23.42
N ASN A 304 7.00 -4.00 -24.37
CA ASN A 304 8.27 -4.54 -24.84
C ASN A 304 8.70 -4.02 -26.20
N SER A 305 8.03 -2.98 -26.69
CA SER A 305 8.42 -2.42 -28.00
C SER A 305 9.82 -1.78 -27.91
N PRO A 306 10.79 -2.23 -28.70
CA PRO A 306 12.11 -1.62 -28.76
C PRO A 306 12.08 -0.18 -29.32
N GLU A 307 10.91 0.25 -29.83
CA GLU A 307 10.69 1.55 -30.47
C GLU A 307 10.16 2.61 -29.49
N LEU A 308 10.03 2.30 -28.19
CA LEU A 308 9.62 3.32 -27.22
C LEU A 308 10.65 4.45 -27.16
N ASN A 309 10.30 5.54 -27.84
CA ASN A 309 11.12 6.75 -27.90
C ASN A 309 11.41 7.26 -26.48
N PRO A 310 12.68 7.53 -26.10
CA PRO A 310 13.04 8.12 -24.83
C PRO A 310 12.23 9.37 -24.47
N GLY A 311 11.78 10.15 -25.47
CA GLY A 311 10.91 11.29 -25.29
C GLY A 311 9.52 10.92 -24.75
N ILE A 312 8.97 9.77 -25.15
CA ILE A 312 7.69 9.26 -24.60
C ILE A 312 7.91 8.78 -23.17
N LEU A 313 9.01 8.06 -22.92
CA LEU A 313 9.32 7.54 -21.58
C LEU A 313 9.53 8.67 -20.55
N ILE A 314 10.27 9.73 -20.92
CA ILE A 314 10.47 10.86 -20.01
C ILE A 314 9.16 11.60 -19.76
N THR A 315 8.36 11.82 -20.81
CA THR A 315 7.04 12.46 -20.70
C THR A 315 6.14 11.68 -19.78
N PHE A 316 6.05 10.36 -19.96
CA PHE A 316 5.29 9.47 -19.12
C PHE A 316 5.76 9.51 -17.65
N ALA A 317 7.08 9.46 -17.43
CA ALA A 317 7.66 9.51 -16.09
C ALA A 317 7.29 10.80 -15.34
N PHE A 318 7.33 11.94 -16.02
CA PHE A 318 6.92 13.22 -15.44
C PHE A 318 5.41 13.26 -15.15
N ILE A 319 4.59 12.87 -16.12
CA ILE A 319 3.13 12.83 -15.93
C ILE A 319 2.77 11.92 -14.76
N ARG A 320 3.30 10.68 -14.70
CA ARG A 320 3.02 9.71 -13.65
C ARG A 320 3.43 10.22 -12.26
N SER A 321 4.65 10.76 -12.14
CA SER A 321 5.16 11.23 -10.85
C SER A 321 4.39 12.45 -10.33
N PHE A 322 4.07 13.43 -11.19
CA PHE A 322 3.27 14.58 -10.81
C PHE A 322 1.79 14.23 -10.61
N LEU A 323 1.24 13.25 -11.34
CA LEU A 323 -0.09 12.71 -11.10
C LEU A 323 -0.16 12.07 -9.71
N CYS A 324 0.80 11.21 -9.38
CA CYS A 324 0.88 10.61 -8.05
C CYS A 324 0.93 11.69 -6.97
N LEU A 325 1.77 12.70 -7.13
CA LEU A 325 1.90 13.82 -6.20
C LEU A 325 0.58 14.58 -6.04
N SER A 326 -0.08 14.91 -7.15
CA SER A 326 -1.32 15.69 -7.13
C SER A 326 -2.45 14.92 -6.46
N ILE A 327 -2.64 13.63 -6.76
CA ILE A 327 -3.69 12.82 -6.13
C ILE A 327 -3.42 12.62 -4.64
N VAL A 328 -2.17 12.31 -4.25
CA VAL A 328 -1.81 12.12 -2.83
C VAL A 328 -2.12 13.39 -2.03
N PHE A 329 -1.72 14.57 -2.53
CA PHE A 329 -1.98 15.83 -1.84
C PHE A 329 -3.43 16.31 -1.97
N LEU A 330 -4.14 15.93 -3.02
CA LEU A 330 -5.59 16.10 -3.12
C LEU A 330 -6.30 15.33 -1.99
N LEU A 331 -5.99 14.04 -1.82
CA LEU A 331 -6.59 13.20 -0.78
C LEU A 331 -6.24 13.68 0.63
N ILE A 332 -5.01 14.11 0.86
CA ILE A 332 -4.59 14.74 2.12
C ILE A 332 -5.42 16.04 2.36
N SER A 333 -5.56 16.87 1.34
CA SER A 333 -6.32 18.13 1.44
C SER A 333 -7.80 17.90 1.71
N ILE A 334 -8.42 16.92 1.02
CA ILE A 334 -9.80 16.51 1.25
C ILE A 334 -9.99 16.03 2.70
N THR A 335 -9.08 15.17 3.17
CA THR A 335 -9.20 14.62 4.53
C THR A 335 -8.98 15.68 5.60
N ILE A 336 -8.08 16.62 5.41
CA ILE A 336 -7.88 17.75 6.32
C ILE A 336 -9.12 18.65 6.33
N LYS A 337 -9.63 19.04 5.17
CA LYS A 337 -10.72 20.02 5.06
C LYS A 337 -12.06 19.47 5.53
N PHE A 338 -12.38 18.22 5.18
CA PHE A 338 -13.73 17.68 5.36
C PHE A 338 -13.82 16.56 6.42
N LEU A 339 -12.72 15.85 6.69
CA LEU A 339 -12.73 14.63 7.50
C LEU A 339 -11.79 14.71 8.73
N ASN A 340 -11.30 15.89 9.09
CA ASN A 340 -10.46 16.12 10.28
C ASN A 340 -11.28 16.34 11.55
N LYS A 341 -12.32 15.54 11.74
CA LYS A 341 -13.22 15.57 12.92
C LYS A 341 -13.29 14.18 13.55
N PRO A 342 -13.55 14.10 14.86
CA PRO A 342 -13.77 12.81 15.50
C PRO A 342 -15.01 12.14 14.90
N ASN A 343 -14.82 10.97 14.30
CA ASN A 343 -15.89 10.14 13.75
C ASN A 343 -15.68 8.70 14.25
N PRO A 344 -16.65 8.10 14.96
CA PRO A 344 -16.50 6.77 15.52
C PRO A 344 -16.37 5.68 14.44
N ILE A 345 -17.07 5.81 13.32
CA ILE A 345 -17.00 4.84 12.21
C ILE A 345 -15.60 4.88 11.56
N ILE A 346 -15.10 6.08 11.23
CA ILE A 346 -13.75 6.24 10.67
C ILE A 346 -12.68 5.74 11.64
N LYS A 347 -12.84 6.00 12.93
CA LYS A 347 -11.92 5.52 13.96
C LYS A 347 -11.90 3.98 14.01
N ASP A 348 -13.05 3.33 13.98
CA ASP A 348 -13.16 1.87 13.98
C ASP A 348 -12.58 1.29 12.69
N LEU A 349 -12.94 1.80 11.52
CA LEU A 349 -12.38 1.38 10.24
C LEU A 349 -10.86 1.55 10.17
N SER A 350 -10.34 2.71 10.62
CA SER A 350 -8.88 2.95 10.69
C SER A 350 -8.16 1.98 11.62
N LYS A 351 -8.78 1.64 12.76
CA LYS A 351 -8.24 0.64 13.68
C LYS A 351 -8.17 -0.74 13.05
N GLN A 352 -9.18 -1.10 12.25
CA GLN A 352 -9.30 -2.40 11.59
C GLN A 352 -8.59 -2.46 10.23
N SER A 353 -8.12 -1.33 9.68
CA SER A 353 -7.62 -1.22 8.31
C SER A 353 -6.55 -2.26 7.95
N TYR A 354 -5.66 -2.59 8.87
CA TYR A 354 -4.64 -3.62 8.67
C TYR A 354 -5.23 -5.03 8.55
N ASN A 355 -6.18 -5.38 9.40
CA ASN A 355 -6.84 -6.68 9.35
C ASN A 355 -7.74 -6.79 8.11
N ILE A 356 -8.43 -5.69 7.76
CA ILE A 356 -9.21 -5.61 6.51
C ILE A 356 -8.29 -5.84 5.32
N TYR A 357 -7.11 -5.21 5.30
CA TYR A 357 -6.10 -5.45 4.26
C TYR A 357 -5.69 -6.92 4.15
N LEU A 358 -5.59 -7.65 5.25
CA LEU A 358 -5.24 -9.09 5.24
C LEU A 358 -6.38 -9.97 4.70
N ILE A 359 -7.64 -9.57 4.88
CA ILE A 359 -8.82 -10.42 4.66
C ILE A 359 -9.50 -10.12 3.32
N HIS A 360 -9.53 -8.85 2.90
CA HIS A 360 -10.40 -8.39 1.80
C HIS A 360 -10.26 -9.17 0.52
N ILE A 361 -9.03 -9.59 0.17
CA ILE A 361 -8.79 -10.27 -1.10
C ILE A 361 -9.56 -11.59 -1.22
N PHE A 362 -9.71 -12.31 -0.12
CA PHE A 362 -10.44 -13.57 -0.10
C PHE A 362 -11.93 -13.35 -0.33
N VAL A 363 -12.45 -12.29 0.28
CA VAL A 363 -13.85 -11.89 0.08
C VAL A 363 -14.06 -11.37 -1.33
N VAL A 364 -13.11 -10.58 -1.88
CA VAL A 364 -13.15 -10.11 -3.26
C VAL A 364 -13.25 -11.29 -4.23
N VAL A 365 -12.34 -12.27 -4.13
CA VAL A 365 -12.31 -13.44 -5.02
C VAL A 365 -13.58 -14.30 -4.87
N ALA A 366 -14.06 -14.50 -3.64
CA ALA A 366 -15.29 -15.26 -3.39
C ALA A 366 -16.51 -14.61 -4.05
N PHE A 367 -16.67 -13.28 -3.94
CA PHE A 367 -17.77 -12.59 -4.58
C PHE A 367 -17.62 -12.46 -6.10
N GLN A 368 -16.41 -12.30 -6.61
CA GLN A 368 -16.17 -12.37 -8.06
C GLN A 368 -16.58 -13.75 -8.60
N GLY A 369 -16.19 -14.84 -7.92
CA GLY A 369 -16.63 -16.19 -8.29
C GLY A 369 -18.14 -16.37 -8.26
N ALA A 370 -18.81 -15.91 -7.20
CA ALA A 370 -20.27 -15.99 -7.09
C ALA A 370 -21.02 -15.20 -8.17
N LEU A 371 -20.39 -14.16 -8.75
CA LEU A 371 -21.01 -13.33 -9.79
C LEU A 371 -20.76 -13.81 -11.23
N ILE A 372 -19.94 -14.84 -11.45
CA ILE A 372 -19.71 -15.44 -12.77
C ILE A 372 -21.02 -15.94 -13.39
N SER A 373 -21.88 -16.58 -12.59
CA SER A 373 -23.18 -17.09 -13.06
C SER A 373 -24.13 -15.99 -13.57
N TRP A 374 -23.85 -14.74 -13.24
CA TRP A 374 -24.60 -13.59 -13.72
C TRP A 374 -23.87 -12.93 -14.91
N SER A 375 -23.69 -13.66 -16.00
CA SER A 375 -22.90 -13.24 -17.17
C SER A 375 -23.36 -11.93 -17.80
N GLU A 376 -24.67 -11.66 -17.83
CA GLU A 376 -25.27 -10.44 -18.43
C GLU A 376 -25.29 -9.25 -17.46
N GLY A 377 -24.83 -9.40 -16.23
CA GLY A 377 -24.83 -8.33 -15.23
C GLY A 377 -23.89 -7.18 -15.61
N PRO A 378 -24.31 -5.91 -15.43
CA PRO A 378 -23.45 -4.76 -15.70
C PRO A 378 -22.17 -4.80 -14.85
N VAL A 379 -21.00 -4.68 -15.48
CA VAL A 379 -19.69 -4.77 -14.80
C VAL A 379 -19.56 -3.82 -13.61
N LEU A 380 -20.01 -2.57 -13.76
CA LEU A 380 -19.99 -1.60 -12.66
C LEU A 380 -20.83 -2.05 -11.45
N VAL A 381 -21.98 -2.71 -11.69
CA VAL A 381 -22.80 -3.24 -10.60
C VAL A 381 -22.11 -4.40 -9.91
N LYS A 382 -21.48 -5.30 -10.67
CA LYS A 382 -20.67 -6.39 -10.11
C LYS A 382 -19.52 -5.83 -9.23
N ILE A 383 -18.78 -4.85 -9.74
CA ILE A 383 -17.73 -4.18 -8.99
C ILE A 383 -18.27 -3.58 -7.69
N LEU A 384 -19.39 -2.87 -7.72
CA LEU A 384 -20.00 -2.27 -6.52
C LEU A 384 -20.38 -3.33 -5.49
N ILE A 385 -20.99 -4.44 -5.92
CA ILE A 385 -21.34 -5.56 -5.04
C ILE A 385 -20.09 -6.11 -4.38
N VAL A 386 -19.04 -6.38 -5.16
CA VAL A 386 -17.77 -6.91 -4.66
C VAL A 386 -17.13 -5.94 -3.65
N VAL A 387 -17.08 -4.64 -3.94
CA VAL A 387 -16.50 -3.62 -3.05
C VAL A 387 -17.25 -3.53 -1.73
N ILE A 388 -18.59 -3.40 -1.79
CA ILE A 388 -19.43 -3.25 -0.59
C ILE A 388 -19.36 -4.50 0.27
N SER A 389 -19.51 -5.68 -0.34
CA SER A 389 -19.46 -6.97 0.37
C SER A 389 -18.08 -7.19 0.98
N SER A 390 -17.01 -6.92 0.24
CA SER A 390 -15.64 -7.06 0.74
C SER A 390 -15.36 -6.14 1.92
N LEU A 391 -15.75 -4.87 1.83
CA LEU A 391 -15.57 -3.93 2.93
C LEU A 391 -16.33 -4.38 4.17
N PHE A 392 -17.62 -4.69 4.00
CA PHE A 392 -18.52 -5.02 5.10
C PHE A 392 -18.11 -6.32 5.80
N ILE A 393 -17.92 -7.40 5.05
CA ILE A 393 -17.55 -8.71 5.59
C ILE A 393 -16.16 -8.67 6.22
N SER A 394 -15.18 -8.06 5.54
CA SER A 394 -13.82 -7.94 6.10
C SER A 394 -13.80 -7.09 7.36
N PHE A 395 -14.62 -6.04 7.44
CA PHE A 395 -14.77 -5.25 8.66
C PHE A 395 -15.41 -6.06 9.79
N LEU A 396 -16.49 -6.79 9.53
CA LEU A 396 -17.15 -7.63 10.53
C LEU A 396 -16.20 -8.69 11.08
N ILE A 397 -15.50 -9.42 10.20
CA ILE A 397 -14.52 -10.42 10.60
C ILE A 397 -13.41 -9.77 11.42
N SER A 398 -12.87 -8.64 10.96
CA SER A 398 -11.81 -7.91 11.65
C SER A 398 -12.24 -7.46 13.06
N LYS A 399 -13.44 -6.89 13.18
CA LYS A 399 -13.93 -6.32 14.44
C LYS A 399 -14.33 -7.40 15.45
N TYR A 400 -15.11 -8.38 15.05
CA TYR A 400 -15.69 -9.35 15.98
C TYR A 400 -14.79 -10.55 16.24
N VAL A 401 -13.94 -10.91 15.31
CA VAL A 401 -13.00 -12.03 15.45
C VAL A 401 -11.59 -11.54 15.72
N GLY A 402 -11.11 -10.60 14.91
CA GLY A 402 -9.73 -10.11 14.97
C GLY A 402 -9.40 -9.34 16.25
N GLU A 403 -10.35 -8.58 16.83
CA GLU A 403 -10.11 -7.88 18.10
C GLU A 403 -10.14 -8.81 19.31
N LYS A 404 -11.07 -9.75 19.34
CA LYS A 404 -11.22 -10.68 20.49
C LYS A 404 -10.15 -11.76 20.49
N PHE A 405 -9.71 -12.15 19.30
CA PHE A 405 -8.77 -13.26 19.13
C PHE A 405 -7.73 -12.89 18.07
N PRO A 406 -6.63 -12.21 18.39
CA PRO A 406 -5.62 -11.85 17.41
C PRO A 406 -5.00 -13.05 16.67
N LYS A 407 -5.08 -14.27 17.24
CA LYS A 407 -4.65 -15.51 16.59
C LYS A 407 -5.69 -16.15 15.65
N PRO A 408 -7.01 -16.03 15.86
CA PRO A 408 -8.00 -16.64 14.98
C PRO A 408 -8.16 -15.99 13.60
N ILE A 409 -7.72 -14.76 13.34
CA ILE A 409 -7.68 -14.26 11.95
C ILE A 409 -6.85 -15.21 11.10
N VAL A 410 -5.72 -15.66 11.62
CA VAL A 410 -4.87 -16.65 10.97
C VAL A 410 -5.62 -17.99 10.81
N ILE A 411 -6.39 -18.40 11.82
CA ILE A 411 -7.20 -19.63 11.76
C ILE A 411 -8.36 -19.47 10.77
N ILE A 412 -9.02 -18.31 10.72
CA ILE A 412 -10.10 -18.05 9.75
C ILE A 412 -9.53 -17.99 8.33
N MET A 413 -8.40 -17.34 8.11
CA MET A 413 -7.70 -17.40 6.85
C MET A 413 -7.34 -18.84 6.48
N PHE A 414 -6.87 -19.63 7.43
CA PHE A 414 -6.61 -21.05 7.26
C PHE A 414 -7.88 -21.83 6.90
N VAL A 415 -8.99 -21.62 7.60
CA VAL A 415 -10.28 -22.26 7.32
C VAL A 415 -10.81 -21.86 5.94
N MET A 416 -10.75 -20.58 5.58
CA MET A 416 -11.19 -20.10 4.26
C MET A 416 -10.34 -20.68 3.12
N PHE A 417 -9.04 -20.88 3.34
CA PHE A 417 -8.14 -21.40 2.31
C PHE A 417 -8.07 -22.92 2.26
N PHE A 418 -8.24 -23.61 3.35
CA PHE A 418 -8.09 -25.06 3.43
C PHE A 418 -9.43 -25.78 3.45
N ILE A 419 -10.38 -25.28 4.20
CA ILE A 419 -11.66 -25.96 4.38
C ILE A 419 -12.61 -25.67 3.23
N LEU A 420 -12.67 -24.42 2.74
CA LEU A 420 -13.55 -24.09 1.61
C LEU A 420 -13.17 -24.80 0.31
N PRO A 421 -11.90 -24.88 -0.12
CA PRO A 421 -11.51 -25.67 -1.29
C PRO A 421 -11.71 -27.18 -1.11
N ILE A 422 -11.51 -27.71 0.12
CA ILE A 422 -11.81 -29.11 0.40
C ILE A 422 -13.31 -29.38 0.35
N LEU A 423 -14.13 -28.50 0.94
CA LEU A 423 -15.58 -28.58 0.85
C LEU A 423 -16.09 -28.42 -0.58
N ALA A 424 -15.45 -27.57 -1.38
CA ALA A 424 -15.77 -27.39 -2.81
C ALA A 424 -15.57 -28.70 -3.62
N GLN A 425 -14.62 -29.55 -3.23
CA GLN A 425 -14.43 -30.87 -3.88
C GLN A 425 -15.58 -31.84 -3.54
N PHE A 426 -16.22 -31.70 -2.40
CA PHE A 426 -17.34 -32.55 -1.99
C PHE A 426 -18.71 -32.00 -2.43
N PHE A 427 -18.79 -30.74 -2.82
CA PHE A 427 -20.01 -30.09 -3.31
C PHE A 427 -19.80 -29.63 -4.76
N PRO A 428 -20.27 -30.39 -5.78
CA PRO A 428 -20.04 -30.08 -7.20
C PRO A 428 -20.50 -28.69 -7.64
N ILE A 429 -21.42 -28.09 -6.92
CA ILE A 429 -21.92 -26.70 -7.17
C ILE A 429 -20.80 -25.65 -7.07
N LEU A 430 -19.70 -25.95 -6.36
CA LEU A 430 -18.55 -25.07 -6.23
C LEU A 430 -17.42 -25.37 -7.24
N ASN A 431 -17.54 -26.42 -8.04
CA ASN A 431 -16.55 -26.78 -9.07
C ASN A 431 -16.81 -26.10 -10.42
N GLU A 432 -17.88 -25.34 -10.54
CA GLU A 432 -18.16 -24.49 -11.71
C GLU A 432 -17.58 -23.06 -11.56
N PHE A 433 -16.80 -22.81 -10.51
CA PHE A 433 -16.19 -21.51 -10.26
C PHE A 433 -14.68 -21.49 -10.63
#